data_84dad380b1103cb0f05412384d0b97ab
#
_entry.id   84dad380b1103cb0f05412384d0b97ab
#
_cell.length_a   1.000
_cell.length_b   1.000
_cell.length_c   1.000
_cell.angle_alpha   90.00
_cell.angle_beta   90.00
_cell.angle_gamma   90.00
#
_symmetry.space_group_name_H-M   'P 1'
#
loop_
_entity.id
_entity.type
_entity.pdbx_description
1 polymer ?
#
loop_
_entity_poly.entity_id
_entity_poly.type
_entity_poly.pdbx_seq_one_letter_code
_entity_poly.pdbx_strand_id
1 'polypeptide(L)'
;MKGHVLAHAAALVALLLLAGCAGLQPFGREETLGATEPFEMQGRVYARFSDRAFSGSIRWRHTPAADELWLGGPLGQTAAHIVRDASGATLTDAHQQTYRSTNLEASMRDSMGWALPLADLSHYVLGQTPSAVADANVKRNADKRLIALSHDGWEIEFTPAEQPNAGSRPARLRMLKDAIEVRIVIDQLDAT
;
A
#
# COMPACT_ATOMS: atom_id res chain seq x y z
N MET A 1 -36.96 -55.83 22.16
CA MET A 1 -37.22 -54.39 22.10
C MET A 1 -36.12 -53.50 22.67
N LYS A 2 -35.12 -54.01 23.38
CA LYS A 2 -34.02 -53.16 23.97
C LYS A 2 -32.84 -52.86 23.01
N GLY A 3 -32.66 -53.65 21.95
CA GLY A 3 -31.52 -53.50 21.02
C GLY A 3 -31.64 -52.34 20.01
N HIS A 4 -32.86 -52.01 19.60
CA HIS A 4 -33.08 -50.95 18.60
C HIS A 4 -32.92 -49.52 19.17
N VAL A 5 -33.23 -49.35 20.47
CA VAL A 5 -33.09 -48.01 21.14
C VAL A 5 -31.63 -47.63 21.32
N LEU A 6 -30.76 -48.62 21.65
CA LEU A 6 -29.31 -48.39 21.76
C LEU A 6 -28.64 -48.03 20.42
N ALA A 7 -29.08 -48.69 19.32
CA ALA A 7 -28.57 -48.46 18.00
C ALA A 7 -28.94 -47.04 17.49
N HIS A 8 -30.14 -46.55 17.76
CA HIS A 8 -30.57 -45.22 17.37
C HIS A 8 -29.91 -44.12 18.23
N ALA A 9 -29.65 -44.38 19.50
CA ALA A 9 -28.92 -43.45 20.36
C ALA A 9 -27.46 -43.31 19.92
N ALA A 10 -26.79 -44.38 19.56
CA ALA A 10 -25.41 -44.34 19.04
C ALA A 10 -25.32 -43.62 17.69
N ALA A 11 -26.29 -43.78 16.81
CA ALA A 11 -26.34 -43.07 15.50
C ALA A 11 -26.56 -41.55 15.69
N LEU A 12 -27.40 -41.14 16.64
CA LEU A 12 -27.64 -39.72 16.93
C LEU A 12 -26.40 -39.02 17.55
N VAL A 13 -25.67 -39.71 18.40
CA VAL A 13 -24.41 -39.17 18.96
C VAL A 13 -23.32 -39.07 17.90
N ALA A 14 -23.23 -40.03 16.99
CA ALA A 14 -22.29 -39.96 15.88
C ALA A 14 -22.61 -38.81 14.91
N LEU A 15 -23.89 -38.52 14.64
CA LEU A 15 -24.33 -37.40 13.81
C LEU A 15 -24.04 -36.04 14.42
N LEU A 16 -24.10 -35.90 15.73
CA LEU A 16 -23.78 -34.66 16.46
C LEU A 16 -22.29 -34.38 16.50
N LEU A 17 -21.42 -35.38 16.41
CA LEU A 17 -19.97 -35.22 16.38
C LEU A 17 -19.43 -34.79 14.99
N LEU A 18 -20.20 -35.00 13.90
CA LEU A 18 -19.83 -34.54 12.55
C LEU A 18 -20.24 -33.06 12.30
N ALA A 19 -21.10 -32.47 13.10
CA ALA A 19 -21.52 -31.08 12.93
C ALA A 19 -20.52 -30.04 13.52
N GLY A 20 -19.45 -30.50 14.19
CA GLY A 20 -18.51 -29.65 14.90
C GLY A 20 -17.37 -29.05 14.08
N CYS A 21 -17.21 -29.39 12.79
CA CYS A 21 -16.08 -28.92 11.96
C CYS A 21 -16.44 -27.84 10.94
N ALA A 22 -17.65 -27.30 10.94
CA ALA A 22 -18.05 -26.22 10.03
C ALA A 22 -18.07 -24.88 10.77
N GLY A 23 -16.91 -24.29 11.05
CA GLY A 23 -16.92 -22.98 11.69
C GLY A 23 -15.60 -22.40 12.16
N LEU A 24 -14.48 -23.04 11.87
CA LEU A 24 -13.19 -22.34 12.00
C LEU A 24 -12.90 -21.60 10.70
N GLN A 25 -13.58 -20.48 10.50
CA GLN A 25 -13.05 -19.47 9.60
C GLN A 25 -11.77 -18.96 10.27
N PRO A 26 -10.62 -18.96 9.57
CA PRO A 26 -9.44 -18.31 10.11
C PRO A 26 -9.80 -16.84 10.33
N PHE A 27 -9.82 -16.44 11.58
CA PHE A 27 -9.85 -15.05 11.99
C PHE A 27 -8.55 -14.42 11.45
N GLY A 28 -8.70 -13.45 10.57
CA GLY A 28 -7.57 -12.74 9.96
C GLY A 28 -7.55 -13.04 8.47
N ARG A 29 -8.34 -12.29 7.70
CA ARG A 29 -7.89 -11.90 6.39
C ARG A 29 -6.61 -11.12 6.69
N GLU A 30 -5.44 -11.75 6.49
CA GLU A 30 -4.22 -10.98 6.25
C GLU A 30 -4.62 -10.01 5.13
N GLU A 31 -4.81 -8.74 5.47
CA GLU A 31 -4.74 -7.69 4.47
C GLU A 31 -3.32 -7.80 3.94
N THR A 32 -3.17 -8.55 2.89
CA THR A 32 -1.94 -8.61 2.09
C THR A 32 -1.71 -7.17 1.68
N LEU A 33 -0.72 -6.55 2.31
CA LEU A 33 -0.26 -5.21 1.96
C LEU A 33 0.00 -5.26 0.46
N GLY A 34 -0.85 -4.63 -0.33
CA GLY A 34 -1.03 -4.70 -1.75
C GLY A 34 -0.18 -5.77 -2.44
N ALA A 35 -0.79 -6.76 -3.06
CA ALA A 35 -0.11 -7.95 -3.64
C ALA A 35 0.84 -7.58 -4.79
N THR A 36 1.85 -6.77 -4.49
CA THR A 36 2.90 -6.32 -5.41
C THR A 36 4.19 -7.08 -5.13
N GLU A 37 4.99 -7.23 -6.17
CA GLU A 37 6.33 -7.83 -6.04
C GLU A 37 7.21 -6.99 -5.10
N PRO A 38 8.13 -7.60 -4.33
CA PRO A 38 9.06 -6.87 -3.51
C PRO A 38 9.92 -5.90 -4.33
N PHE A 39 10.23 -4.74 -3.77
CA PHE A 39 11.14 -3.80 -4.40
C PHE A 39 11.89 -2.92 -3.39
N GLU A 40 13.01 -2.37 -3.83
CA GLU A 40 13.67 -1.22 -3.21
C GLU A 40 13.64 -0.04 -4.18
N MET A 41 13.23 1.12 -3.68
CA MET A 41 13.14 2.34 -4.45
C MET A 41 13.92 3.47 -3.79
N GLN A 42 14.64 4.23 -4.60
CA GLN A 42 15.24 5.51 -4.21
C GLN A 42 14.80 6.59 -5.19
N GLY A 43 14.59 7.80 -4.66
CA GLY A 43 14.10 8.88 -5.47
C GLY A 43 13.96 10.19 -4.71
N ARG A 44 13.19 11.09 -5.31
CA ARG A 44 12.90 12.40 -4.77
C ARG A 44 11.41 12.60 -4.67
N VAL A 45 10.98 13.26 -3.61
CA VAL A 45 9.59 13.60 -3.37
C VAL A 45 9.44 15.10 -3.19
N TYR A 46 8.39 15.64 -3.78
CA TYR A 46 7.89 16.97 -3.55
C TYR A 46 6.43 16.88 -3.17
N ALA A 47 6.03 17.51 -2.08
CA ALA A 47 4.64 17.63 -1.67
C ALA A 47 4.30 19.10 -1.44
N ARG A 48 3.20 19.57 -2.02
CA ARG A 48 2.60 20.88 -1.77
C ARG A 48 1.23 20.68 -1.15
N PHE A 49 0.99 21.38 -0.05
CA PHE A 49 -0.25 21.27 0.73
C PHE A 49 -0.53 22.59 1.43
N SER A 50 -1.72 23.13 1.22
CA SER A 50 -2.08 24.48 1.64
C SER A 50 -1.04 25.53 1.14
N ASP A 51 -0.45 26.30 2.04
CA ASP A 51 0.59 27.30 1.79
C ASP A 51 2.02 26.79 2.01
N ARG A 52 2.18 25.48 2.28
CA ARG A 52 3.47 24.86 2.60
C ARG A 52 3.90 23.88 1.51
N ALA A 53 5.21 23.62 1.47
CA ALA A 53 5.79 22.59 0.63
C ALA A 53 6.89 21.84 1.38
N PHE A 54 7.00 20.55 1.04
CA PHE A 54 8.11 19.69 1.42
C PHE A 54 8.85 19.27 0.15
N SER A 55 10.17 19.21 0.21
CA SER A 55 11.01 18.64 -0.87
C SER A 55 12.14 17.86 -0.23
N GLY A 56 12.41 16.66 -0.74
CA GLY A 56 13.45 15.82 -0.15
C GLY A 56 13.64 14.51 -0.89
N SER A 57 14.43 13.63 -0.30
CA SER A 57 14.64 12.26 -0.77
C SER A 57 13.56 11.32 -0.24
N ILE A 58 13.32 10.25 -1.00
CA ILE A 58 12.50 9.11 -0.57
C ILE A 58 13.32 7.84 -0.80
N ARG A 59 13.38 6.98 0.22
CA ARG A 59 13.84 5.61 0.09
C ARG A 59 12.76 4.69 0.63
N TRP A 60 12.41 3.67 -0.10
CA TRP A 60 11.34 2.76 0.23
C TRP A 60 11.76 1.32 -0.03
N ARG A 61 11.63 0.49 0.98
CA ARG A 61 11.69 -0.97 0.88
C ARG A 61 10.27 -1.50 1.03
N HIS A 62 9.81 -2.21 0.02
CA HIS A 62 8.51 -2.86 0.00
C HIS A 62 8.66 -4.38 -0.05
N THR A 63 7.84 -5.06 0.74
CA THR A 63 7.60 -6.49 0.65
C THR A 63 6.10 -6.76 0.78
N PRO A 64 5.58 -7.94 0.40
CA PRO A 64 4.18 -8.29 0.65
C PRO A 64 3.77 -8.24 2.13
N ALA A 65 4.73 -8.33 3.06
CA ALA A 65 4.48 -8.34 4.51
C ALA A 65 4.68 -6.98 5.17
N ALA A 66 5.50 -6.08 4.59
CA ALA A 66 5.87 -4.83 5.26
C ALA A 66 6.34 -3.76 4.28
N ASP A 67 6.16 -2.51 4.68
CA ASP A 67 6.78 -1.34 4.08
C ASP A 67 7.68 -0.65 5.08
N GLU A 68 8.84 -0.19 4.60
CA GLU A 68 9.72 0.67 5.35
C GLU A 68 10.15 1.85 4.47
N LEU A 69 9.76 3.06 4.87
CA LEU A 69 9.89 4.28 4.08
C LEU A 69 10.62 5.35 4.87
N TRP A 70 11.65 5.93 4.28
CA TRP A 70 12.40 7.08 4.81
C TRP A 70 12.18 8.29 3.93
N LEU A 71 11.77 9.39 4.53
CA LEU A 71 11.74 10.71 3.93
C LEU A 71 12.89 11.53 4.49
N GLY A 72 13.79 11.95 3.62
CA GLY A 72 14.92 12.82 3.97
C GLY A 72 14.60 14.25 3.58
N GLY A 73 14.96 15.21 4.45
CA GLY A 73 14.88 16.63 4.14
C GLY A 73 16.03 17.13 3.26
N PRO A 74 16.02 18.42 2.87
CA PRO A 74 16.98 19.01 1.93
C PRO A 74 18.45 18.94 2.38
N LEU A 75 18.69 18.88 3.70
CA LEU A 75 20.02 18.81 4.29
C LEU A 75 20.42 17.38 4.70
N GLY A 76 19.67 16.38 4.25
CA GLY A 76 19.94 14.97 4.55
C GLY A 76 19.44 14.48 5.91
N GLN A 77 18.80 15.35 6.72
CA GLN A 77 18.17 14.92 7.97
C GLN A 77 16.94 14.07 7.69
N THR A 78 16.63 13.11 8.54
CA THR A 78 15.37 12.35 8.45
C THR A 78 14.19 13.28 8.80
N ALA A 79 13.27 13.46 7.86
CA ALA A 79 12.02 14.17 8.06
C ALA A 79 10.92 13.24 8.59
N ALA A 80 10.87 12.01 8.12
CA ALA A 80 10.01 10.97 8.66
C ALA A 80 10.56 9.58 8.35
N HIS A 81 10.30 8.65 9.26
CA HIS A 81 10.51 7.21 9.08
C HIS A 81 9.20 6.49 9.35
N ILE A 82 8.76 5.69 8.40
CA ILE A 82 7.49 4.99 8.43
C ILE A 82 7.76 3.51 8.29
N VAL A 83 7.20 2.73 9.21
CA VAL A 83 7.17 1.26 9.14
C VAL A 83 5.72 0.84 9.18
N ARG A 84 5.30 0.00 8.23
CA ARG A 84 3.96 -0.58 8.18
C ARG A 84 4.06 -2.08 7.99
N ASP A 85 3.31 -2.83 8.76
CA ASP A 85 3.16 -4.28 8.67
C ASP A 85 1.73 -4.71 9.04
N ALA A 86 1.50 -6.02 9.20
CA ALA A 86 0.19 -6.57 9.57
C ALA A 86 -0.31 -6.10 10.95
N SER A 87 0.56 -5.61 11.83
CA SER A 87 0.19 -5.10 13.16
C SER A 87 -0.25 -3.63 13.14
N GLY A 88 -0.01 -2.92 12.04
CA GLY A 88 -0.33 -1.51 11.84
C GLY A 88 0.84 -0.71 11.31
N ALA A 89 0.82 0.59 11.55
CA ALA A 89 1.85 1.51 11.10
C ALA A 89 2.46 2.30 12.25
N THR A 90 3.75 2.55 12.15
CA THR A 90 4.51 3.42 13.03
C THR A 90 5.14 4.52 12.19
N LEU A 91 4.92 5.78 12.58
CA LEU A 91 5.55 6.95 12.00
C LEU A 91 6.44 7.61 13.06
N THR A 92 7.70 7.83 12.76
CA THR A 92 8.63 8.62 13.57
C THR A 92 8.95 9.90 12.81
N ASP A 93 8.67 11.05 13.40
CA ASP A 93 8.87 12.36 12.78
C ASP A 93 10.31 12.91 12.97
N ALA A 94 10.57 14.11 12.44
CA ALA A 94 11.86 14.79 12.55
C ALA A 94 12.27 15.13 14.01
N HIS A 95 11.33 15.15 14.95
CA HIS A 95 11.56 15.40 16.38
C HIS A 95 11.72 14.10 17.18
N GLN A 96 11.85 12.93 16.49
CA GLN A 96 11.91 11.61 17.09
C GLN A 96 10.64 11.22 17.87
N GLN A 97 9.52 11.88 17.61
CA GLN A 97 8.24 11.47 18.16
C GLN A 97 7.66 10.34 17.33
N THR A 98 7.18 9.32 18.01
CA THR A 98 6.66 8.11 17.39
C THR A 98 5.16 8.02 17.57
N TYR A 99 4.45 7.87 16.47
CA TYR A 99 3.00 7.72 16.37
C TYR A 99 2.68 6.31 15.86
N ARG A 100 1.85 5.58 16.59
CA ARG A 100 1.33 4.27 16.17
C ARG A 100 -0.13 4.41 15.78
N SER A 101 -0.49 3.83 14.64
CA SER A 101 -1.84 3.96 14.10
C SER A 101 -2.19 2.79 13.19
N THR A 102 -3.47 2.44 13.16
CA THR A 102 -4.06 1.59 12.12
C THR A 102 -4.45 2.42 10.88
N ASN A 103 -4.42 3.76 10.97
CA ASN A 103 -4.67 4.67 9.86
C ASN A 103 -3.43 5.55 9.64
N LEU A 104 -2.50 5.04 8.85
CA LEU A 104 -1.24 5.70 8.56
C LEU A 104 -1.42 7.07 7.89
N GLU A 105 -2.36 7.17 6.94
CA GLU A 105 -2.59 8.42 6.22
C GLU A 105 -3.08 9.54 7.15
N ALA A 106 -3.95 9.21 8.13
CA ALA A 106 -4.35 10.17 9.15
C ALA A 106 -3.15 10.63 9.97
N SER A 107 -2.31 9.70 10.44
CA SER A 107 -1.11 10.04 11.22
C SER A 107 -0.10 10.87 10.42
N MET A 108 0.06 10.61 9.12
CA MET A 108 0.88 11.45 8.24
C MET A 108 0.31 12.86 8.10
N ARG A 109 -1.00 12.99 7.88
CA ARG A 109 -1.64 14.32 7.80
C ARG A 109 -1.47 15.12 9.09
N ASP A 110 -1.66 14.48 10.23
CA ASP A 110 -1.55 15.14 11.54
C ASP A 110 -0.11 15.59 11.85
N SER A 111 0.88 14.75 11.52
CA SER A 111 2.30 15.01 11.79
C SER A 111 2.95 15.92 10.74
N MET A 112 2.70 15.68 9.44
CA MET A 112 3.40 16.33 8.34
C MET A 112 2.52 17.32 7.56
N GLY A 113 1.20 17.27 7.72
CA GLY A 113 0.22 18.09 7.00
C GLY A 113 -0.19 17.51 5.64
N TRP A 114 0.37 16.38 5.22
CA TRP A 114 0.06 15.68 3.98
C TRP A 114 0.27 14.17 4.15
N ALA A 115 -0.26 13.36 3.23
CA ALA A 115 -0.13 11.92 3.28
C ALA A 115 0.13 11.31 1.89
N LEU A 116 0.67 10.09 1.89
CA LEU A 116 0.81 9.22 0.72
C LEU A 116 -0.15 8.04 0.88
N PRO A 117 -0.87 7.62 -0.17
CA PRO A 117 -1.67 6.40 -0.18
C PRO A 117 -0.76 5.17 -0.32
N LEU A 118 0.00 4.83 0.72
CA LEU A 118 1.06 3.81 0.64
C LEU A 118 0.55 2.44 0.22
N ALA A 119 -0.71 2.10 0.53
CA ALA A 119 -1.30 0.83 0.11
C ALA A 119 -1.31 0.68 -1.42
N ASP A 120 -1.71 1.73 -2.13
CA ASP A 120 -1.83 1.73 -3.58
C ASP A 120 -0.57 2.23 -4.28
N LEU A 121 0.24 3.04 -3.58
CA LEU A 121 1.47 3.62 -4.13
C LEU A 121 2.45 2.54 -4.60
N SER A 122 2.48 1.36 -3.94
CA SER A 122 3.30 0.23 -4.37
C SER A 122 2.95 -0.23 -5.80
N HIS A 123 1.67 -0.25 -6.16
CA HIS A 123 1.24 -0.52 -7.52
C HIS A 123 1.68 0.60 -8.48
N TYR A 124 1.52 1.86 -8.06
CA TYR A 124 1.81 3.01 -8.92
C TYR A 124 3.28 3.10 -9.28
N VAL A 125 4.21 2.89 -8.35
CA VAL A 125 5.66 2.92 -8.64
C VAL A 125 6.10 1.79 -9.56
N LEU A 126 5.37 0.68 -9.59
CA LEU A 126 5.59 -0.44 -10.52
C LEU A 126 4.87 -0.25 -11.88
N GLY A 127 4.11 0.83 -12.06
CA GLY A 127 3.30 1.04 -13.27
C GLY A 127 2.12 0.08 -13.38
N GLN A 128 1.64 -0.41 -12.24
CA GLN A 128 0.52 -1.34 -12.12
C GLN A 128 -0.74 -0.60 -11.66
N THR A 129 -1.88 -1.20 -11.89
CA THR A 129 -3.19 -0.70 -11.46
C THR A 129 -3.68 -1.57 -10.30
N PRO A 130 -4.04 -0.99 -9.13
CA PRO A 130 -4.68 -1.74 -8.06
C PRO A 130 -5.95 -2.44 -8.55
N SER A 131 -6.23 -3.65 -8.06
CA SER A 131 -7.38 -4.45 -8.49
C SER A 131 -8.75 -3.80 -8.23
N ALA A 132 -8.82 -2.87 -7.30
CA ALA A 132 -10.03 -2.11 -6.97
C ALA A 132 -10.34 -1.00 -7.98
N VAL A 133 -9.41 -0.65 -8.88
CA VAL A 133 -9.59 0.43 -9.86
C VAL A 133 -10.33 -0.09 -11.08
N ALA A 134 -11.47 0.51 -11.41
CA ALA A 134 -12.23 0.17 -12.62
C ALA A 134 -11.48 0.63 -13.88
N ASP A 135 -11.56 -0.15 -14.97
CA ASP A 135 -10.89 0.14 -16.25
C ASP A 135 -11.25 1.52 -16.82
N ALA A 136 -12.47 2.01 -16.58
CA ALA A 136 -12.93 3.34 -17.01
C ALA A 136 -12.10 4.48 -16.41
N ASN A 137 -11.44 4.24 -15.27
CA ASN A 137 -10.61 5.23 -14.57
C ASN A 137 -9.12 5.13 -14.94
N VAL A 138 -8.78 4.29 -15.92
CA VAL A 138 -7.38 4.02 -16.31
C VAL A 138 -7.13 4.48 -17.74
N LYS A 139 -6.05 5.23 -17.95
CA LYS A 139 -5.58 5.61 -19.29
C LYS A 139 -4.20 5.01 -19.55
N ARG A 140 -4.03 4.45 -20.75
CA ARG A 140 -2.77 3.85 -21.21
C ARG A 140 -2.37 4.46 -22.56
N ASN A 141 -1.07 4.52 -22.82
CA ASN A 141 -0.55 4.94 -24.13
C ASN A 141 -0.61 3.78 -25.16
N ALA A 142 -0.11 4.02 -26.38
CA ALA A 142 -0.08 3.02 -27.45
C ALA A 142 0.72 1.75 -27.07
N ASP A 143 1.75 1.90 -26.22
CA ASP A 143 2.57 0.79 -25.70
C ASP A 143 1.93 0.09 -24.48
N LYS A 144 0.65 0.38 -24.20
CA LYS A 144 -0.12 -0.13 -23.03
C LYS A 144 0.45 0.28 -21.67
N ARG A 145 1.38 1.23 -21.61
CA ARG A 145 1.91 1.77 -20.36
C ARG A 145 0.89 2.69 -19.71
N LEU A 146 0.80 2.64 -18.39
CA LEU A 146 -0.06 3.51 -17.60
C LEU A 146 0.40 4.96 -17.71
N ILE A 147 -0.52 5.86 -18.07
CA ILE A 147 -0.24 7.31 -18.19
C ILE A 147 -1.12 8.15 -17.28
N ALA A 148 -2.30 7.67 -16.90
CA ALA A 148 -3.13 8.30 -15.87
C ALA A 148 -4.10 7.29 -15.26
N LEU A 149 -4.48 7.54 -14.01
CA LEU A 149 -5.62 6.88 -13.36
C LEU A 149 -6.24 7.77 -12.29
N SER A 150 -7.51 7.49 -11.97
CA SER A 150 -8.25 8.12 -10.86
C SER A 150 -8.66 7.04 -9.86
N HIS A 151 -8.29 7.21 -8.59
CA HIS A 151 -8.61 6.26 -7.52
C HIS A 151 -8.65 6.94 -6.16
N ASP A 152 -9.67 6.66 -5.36
CA ASP A 152 -9.88 7.20 -4.01
C ASP A 152 -9.71 8.72 -3.90
N GLY A 153 -10.19 9.45 -4.92
CA GLY A 153 -10.09 10.90 -5.02
C GLY A 153 -8.70 11.40 -5.41
N TRP A 154 -7.75 10.51 -5.70
CA TRP A 154 -6.48 10.85 -6.31
C TRP A 154 -6.59 10.86 -7.84
N GLU A 155 -6.08 11.90 -8.47
CA GLU A 155 -5.77 11.95 -9.89
C GLU A 155 -4.26 11.74 -10.05
N ILE A 156 -3.85 10.69 -10.76
CA ILE A 156 -2.47 10.28 -10.84
C ILE A 156 -2.03 10.28 -12.30
N GLU A 157 -0.97 11.01 -12.59
CA GLU A 157 -0.30 11.06 -13.88
C GLU A 157 1.04 10.33 -13.79
N PHE A 158 1.34 9.54 -14.81
CA PHE A 158 2.55 8.74 -14.91
C PHE A 158 3.38 9.22 -16.11
N THR A 159 4.65 9.50 -15.88
CA THR A 159 5.62 9.67 -16.96
C THR A 159 6.38 8.36 -17.10
N PRO A 160 6.23 7.60 -18.20
CA PRO A 160 6.95 6.35 -18.42
C PRO A 160 8.47 6.55 -18.42
N ALA A 161 9.21 5.57 -17.94
CA ALA A 161 10.67 5.57 -18.09
C ALA A 161 11.07 5.31 -19.55
N GLU A 162 12.07 6.03 -20.02
CA GLU A 162 12.57 5.92 -21.40
C GLU A 162 13.54 4.74 -21.60
N GLN A 163 14.05 4.16 -20.50
CA GLN A 163 15.02 3.06 -20.56
C GLN A 163 14.38 1.79 -21.14
N PRO A 164 15.05 1.10 -22.08
CA PRO A 164 14.51 -0.08 -22.75
C PRO A 164 14.11 -1.23 -21.78
N ASN A 165 14.79 -1.35 -20.66
CA ASN A 165 14.58 -2.41 -19.68
C ASN A 165 13.63 -2.01 -18.53
N ALA A 166 13.07 -0.80 -18.57
CA ALA A 166 12.18 -0.32 -17.49
C ALA A 166 10.79 -0.99 -17.47
N GLY A 167 10.44 -1.73 -18.54
CA GLY A 167 9.13 -2.36 -18.64
C GLY A 167 7.99 -1.34 -18.60
N SER A 168 7.00 -1.57 -17.75
CA SER A 168 5.88 -0.65 -17.54
C SER A 168 6.16 0.44 -16.50
N ARG A 169 7.33 0.45 -15.87
CA ARG A 169 7.67 1.32 -14.72
C ARG A 169 7.68 2.79 -15.13
N PRO A 170 7.12 3.68 -14.31
CA PRO A 170 7.22 5.11 -14.53
C PRO A 170 8.57 5.66 -14.03
N ALA A 171 9.03 6.76 -14.64
CA ALA A 171 10.12 7.57 -14.10
C ALA A 171 9.60 8.62 -13.10
N ARG A 172 8.33 9.03 -13.26
CA ARG A 172 7.72 10.06 -12.41
C ARG A 172 6.24 9.78 -12.19
N LEU A 173 5.78 10.15 -10.99
CA LEU A 173 4.38 10.21 -10.62
C LEU A 173 4.04 11.65 -10.24
N ARG A 174 2.87 12.13 -10.68
CA ARG A 174 2.23 13.34 -10.19
C ARG A 174 0.87 12.98 -9.68
N MET A 175 0.59 13.27 -8.42
CA MET A 175 -0.61 12.86 -7.73
C MET A 175 -1.30 14.09 -7.16
N LEU A 176 -2.58 14.24 -7.42
CA LEU A 176 -3.41 15.35 -6.98
C LEU A 176 -4.61 14.84 -6.20
N LYS A 177 -4.87 15.43 -5.05
CA LYS A 177 -6.10 15.22 -4.28
C LYS A 177 -6.42 16.49 -3.51
N ASP A 178 -7.58 17.08 -3.80
CA ASP A 178 -7.99 18.37 -3.21
C ASP A 178 -6.90 19.45 -3.41
N ALA A 179 -6.40 20.02 -2.31
CA ALA A 179 -5.32 21.00 -2.31
C ALA A 179 -3.92 20.40 -2.15
N ILE A 180 -3.80 19.07 -2.23
CA ILE A 180 -2.52 18.35 -2.08
C ILE A 180 -2.00 17.99 -3.47
N GLU A 181 -0.74 18.31 -3.74
CA GLU A 181 0.00 17.83 -4.89
C GLU A 181 1.25 17.10 -4.40
N VAL A 182 1.43 15.86 -4.84
CA VAL A 182 2.64 15.08 -4.59
C VAL A 182 3.29 14.72 -5.91
N ARG A 183 4.59 14.92 -6.01
CA ARG A 183 5.41 14.47 -7.14
C ARG A 183 6.50 13.56 -6.64
N ILE A 184 6.66 12.42 -7.30
CA ILE A 184 7.73 11.46 -7.01
C ILE A 184 8.55 11.29 -8.29
N VAL A 185 9.85 11.45 -8.19
CA VAL A 185 10.81 11.08 -9.23
C VAL A 185 11.51 9.82 -8.76
N ILE A 186 11.46 8.78 -9.56
CA ILE A 186 12.07 7.49 -9.28
C ILE A 186 13.45 7.50 -9.93
N ASP A 187 14.50 7.58 -9.11
CA ASP A 187 15.87 7.58 -9.59
C ASP A 187 16.40 6.15 -9.76
N GLN A 188 15.99 5.23 -8.86
CA GLN A 188 16.32 3.80 -8.90
C GLN A 188 15.14 2.98 -8.39
N LEU A 189 14.86 1.85 -9.04
CA LEU A 189 13.84 0.89 -8.65
C LEU A 189 14.30 -0.52 -9.00
N ASP A 190 14.63 -1.30 -7.97
CA ASP A 190 15.07 -2.68 -8.06
C ASP A 190 13.94 -3.58 -7.53
N ALA A 191 13.24 -4.27 -8.43
CA ALA A 191 12.27 -5.30 -8.08
C ALA A 191 12.97 -6.67 -8.11
N THR A 192 12.72 -7.48 -7.07
CA THR A 192 13.34 -8.80 -6.86
C THR A 192 12.39 -9.93 -7.21
#